data_829be74993f450ad171a39e2312bd51b
#
_entry.id   829be74993f450ad171a39e2312bd51b
#
_cell.length_a   1.000
_cell.length_b   1.000
_cell.length_c   1.000
_cell.angle_alpha   90.00
_cell.angle_beta   90.00
_cell.angle_gamma   90.00
#
_symmetry.space_group_name_H-M   'P 1'
#
loop_
_entity.id
_entity.type
_entity.pdbx_description
1 polymer ?
#
loop_
_entity_poly.entity_id
_entity_poly.type
_entity_poly.pdbx_seq_one_letter_code
_entity_poly.pdbx_strand_id
1 'polypeptide(L)'
;LIISLFVGVFVGALISKGLLGGIMAIGEYMMGAIADKESAYTLSFLIAFGSLAELIEMAGGIAGFSEKVSKWAKTEKGVLAWAWYLSAITFFDSSFHTIAVGTVLTPILKKAKGSKEKLAFILSVTSLQLILLIPIATSYLGYMITLVTNNIKNREVTETAYLIVAKSVLWNFFSWTMLARSEE
;
A
#
# COMPACT_ATOMS: atom_id res chain seq x y z
N LEU A 1 -7.32 -12.51 -4.27
CA LEU A 1 -6.35 -11.68 -4.98
C LEU A 1 -5.31 -12.53 -5.71
N ILE A 2 -4.54 -13.40 -5.03
CA ILE A 2 -3.49 -14.25 -5.63
C ILE A 2 -4.05 -15.10 -6.75
N ILE A 3 -5.17 -15.80 -6.52
CA ILE A 3 -5.82 -16.65 -7.54
C ILE A 3 -6.25 -15.81 -8.74
N SER A 4 -6.84 -14.64 -8.52
CA SER A 4 -7.30 -13.76 -9.60
C SER A 4 -6.14 -13.25 -10.46
N LEU A 5 -5.01 -12.88 -9.82
CA LEU A 5 -3.80 -12.47 -10.52
C LEU A 5 -3.20 -13.61 -11.32
N PHE A 6 -3.11 -14.80 -10.72
CA PHE A 6 -2.61 -15.99 -11.42
C PHE A 6 -3.46 -16.35 -12.64
N VAL A 7 -4.78 -16.35 -12.49
CA VAL A 7 -5.70 -16.59 -13.61
C VAL A 7 -5.54 -15.51 -14.68
N GLY A 8 -5.38 -14.24 -14.31
CA GLY A 8 -5.15 -13.14 -15.26
C GLY A 8 -3.87 -13.34 -16.07
N VAL A 9 -2.76 -13.67 -15.42
CA VAL A 9 -1.49 -13.97 -16.10
C VAL A 9 -1.61 -15.20 -16.98
N PHE A 10 -2.29 -16.24 -16.51
CA PHE A 10 -2.53 -17.46 -17.26
C PHE A 10 -3.32 -17.20 -18.55
N VAL A 11 -4.45 -16.52 -18.44
CA VAL A 11 -5.28 -16.16 -19.60
C VAL A 11 -4.52 -15.26 -20.57
N GLY A 12 -3.80 -14.26 -20.06
CA GLY A 12 -2.95 -13.38 -20.87
C GLY A 12 -1.86 -14.14 -21.63
N ALA A 13 -1.21 -15.11 -21.01
CA ALA A 13 -0.22 -15.97 -21.64
C ALA A 13 -0.83 -16.87 -22.73
N LEU A 14 -2.02 -17.42 -22.48
CA LEU A 14 -2.75 -18.23 -23.49
C LEU A 14 -3.14 -17.41 -24.71
N ILE A 15 -3.62 -16.18 -24.50
CA ILE A 15 -4.02 -15.30 -25.62
C ILE A 15 -2.80 -14.87 -26.45
N SER A 16 -1.67 -14.58 -25.80
CA SER A 16 -0.47 -14.06 -26.48
C SER A 16 0.38 -15.13 -27.17
N LYS A 17 0.48 -16.32 -26.60
CA LYS A 17 1.39 -17.40 -27.07
C LYS A 17 0.68 -18.70 -27.51
N GLY A 18 -0.65 -18.71 -27.45
CA GLY A 18 -1.45 -19.93 -27.74
C GLY A 18 -1.40 -20.94 -26.58
N LEU A 19 -2.11 -22.07 -26.74
CA LEU A 19 -2.34 -23.02 -25.65
C LEU A 19 -1.03 -23.63 -25.09
N LEU A 20 -0.21 -24.22 -25.95
CA LEU A 20 1.05 -24.86 -25.52
C LEU A 20 2.12 -23.83 -25.14
N GLY A 21 2.26 -22.75 -25.90
CA GLY A 21 3.20 -21.69 -25.61
C GLY A 21 2.84 -20.91 -24.33
N GLY A 22 1.54 -20.76 -24.05
CA GLY A 22 1.07 -20.10 -22.84
C GLY A 22 1.41 -20.86 -21.57
N ILE A 23 1.25 -22.19 -21.58
CA ILE A 23 1.63 -23.03 -20.42
C ILE A 23 3.13 -22.95 -20.13
N MET A 24 3.96 -23.04 -21.17
CA MET A 24 5.43 -22.89 -21.00
C MET A 24 5.81 -21.49 -20.54
N ALA A 25 5.15 -20.46 -21.06
CA ALA A 25 5.41 -19.07 -20.68
C ALA A 25 5.17 -18.76 -19.22
N ILE A 26 4.24 -19.45 -18.57
CA ILE A 26 4.01 -19.26 -17.13
C ILE A 26 5.25 -19.68 -16.33
N GLY A 27 5.85 -20.83 -16.66
CA GLY A 27 7.10 -21.28 -16.05
C GLY A 27 8.22 -20.25 -16.25
N GLU A 28 8.37 -19.73 -17.46
CA GLU A 28 9.36 -18.67 -17.79
C GLU A 28 9.09 -17.38 -16.99
N TYR A 29 7.84 -16.95 -16.88
CA TYR A 29 7.46 -15.74 -16.12
C TYR A 29 7.72 -15.91 -14.63
N MET A 30 7.40 -17.07 -14.06
CA MET A 30 7.69 -17.38 -12.65
C MET A 30 9.19 -17.42 -12.38
N MET A 31 9.95 -18.12 -13.22
CA MET A 31 11.41 -18.18 -13.10
C MET A 31 12.04 -16.80 -13.29
N GLY A 32 11.58 -16.01 -14.26
CA GLY A 32 12.03 -14.65 -14.50
C GLY A 32 11.77 -13.74 -13.32
N ALA A 33 10.57 -13.82 -12.72
CA ALA A 33 10.23 -13.02 -11.55
C ALA A 33 11.07 -13.36 -10.31
N ILE A 34 11.43 -14.64 -10.11
CA ILE A 34 12.26 -15.08 -8.98
C ILE A 34 13.74 -14.73 -9.23
N ALA A 35 14.20 -14.84 -10.48
CA ALA A 35 15.60 -14.58 -10.86
C ALA A 35 15.91 -13.08 -10.97
N ASP A 36 14.89 -12.21 -11.02
CA ASP A 36 15.08 -10.78 -11.11
C ASP A 36 15.59 -10.19 -9.80
N LYS A 37 16.67 -9.41 -9.87
CA LYS A 37 17.31 -8.81 -8.69
C LYS A 37 16.36 -7.85 -7.94
N GLU A 38 15.57 -7.06 -8.65
CA GLU A 38 14.65 -6.10 -8.03
C GLU A 38 13.55 -6.82 -7.26
N SER A 39 13.03 -7.91 -7.83
CA SER A 39 12.07 -8.81 -7.15
C SER A 39 12.68 -9.46 -5.91
N ALA A 40 13.93 -9.92 -5.99
CA ALA A 40 14.65 -10.49 -4.85
C ALA A 40 14.87 -9.45 -3.73
N TYR A 41 15.24 -8.22 -4.05
CA TYR A 41 15.35 -7.14 -3.07
C TYR A 41 14.00 -6.80 -2.43
N THR A 42 12.93 -6.75 -3.22
CA THR A 42 11.58 -6.49 -2.72
C THR A 42 11.13 -7.58 -1.76
N LEU A 43 11.32 -8.86 -2.11
CA LEU A 43 11.00 -9.98 -1.23
C LEU A 43 11.82 -9.96 0.06
N SER A 44 13.12 -9.70 -0.03
CA SER A 44 13.99 -9.58 1.14
C SER A 44 13.56 -8.43 2.05
N PHE A 45 13.21 -7.29 1.47
CA PHE A 45 12.67 -6.16 2.22
C PHE A 45 11.36 -6.52 2.93
N LEU A 46 10.41 -7.17 2.24
CA LEU A 46 9.13 -7.57 2.82
C LEU A 46 9.31 -8.54 3.98
N ILE A 47 10.23 -9.51 3.86
CA ILE A 47 10.53 -10.47 4.94
C ILE A 47 11.15 -9.74 6.13
N ALA A 48 12.17 -8.90 5.90
CA ALA A 48 12.84 -8.16 6.97
C ALA A 48 11.88 -7.19 7.67
N PHE A 49 11.07 -6.48 6.89
CA PHE A 49 10.09 -5.53 7.41
C PHE A 49 8.95 -6.22 8.18
N GLY A 50 8.42 -7.33 7.65
CA GLY A 50 7.43 -8.14 8.35
C GLY A 50 7.96 -8.69 9.68
N SER A 51 9.20 -9.19 9.69
CA SER A 51 9.85 -9.66 10.91
C SER A 51 10.05 -8.53 11.93
N LEU A 52 10.44 -7.34 11.49
CA LEU A 52 10.57 -6.16 12.36
C LEU A 52 9.22 -5.75 12.97
N ALA A 53 8.16 -5.75 12.17
CA ALA A 53 6.81 -5.44 12.64
C ALA A 53 6.35 -6.42 13.72
N GLU A 54 6.57 -7.72 13.51
CA GLU A 54 6.27 -8.78 14.49
C GLU A 54 7.08 -8.61 15.79
N LEU A 55 8.38 -8.30 15.69
CA LEU A 55 9.23 -8.04 16.86
C LEU A 55 8.72 -6.84 17.67
N ILE A 56 8.26 -5.78 17.02
CA ILE A 56 7.67 -4.61 17.69
C ILE A 56 6.37 -5.00 18.40
N GLU A 57 5.55 -5.84 17.78
CA GLU A 57 4.33 -6.35 18.39
C GLU A 57 4.63 -7.23 19.61
N MET A 58 5.53 -8.19 19.49
CA MET A 58 5.97 -9.06 20.58
C MET A 58 6.61 -8.29 21.74
N ALA A 59 7.32 -7.22 21.44
CA ALA A 59 7.90 -6.31 22.44
C ALA A 59 6.85 -5.44 23.17
N GLY A 60 5.56 -5.58 22.82
CA GLY A 60 4.48 -4.78 23.41
C GLY A 60 4.39 -3.36 22.86
N GLY A 61 5.06 -3.06 21.75
CA GLY A 61 5.06 -1.73 21.13
C GLY A 61 3.65 -1.26 20.76
N ILE A 62 2.83 -2.15 20.18
CA ILE A 62 1.42 -1.85 19.84
C ILE A 62 0.61 -1.58 21.11
N ALA A 63 0.77 -2.37 22.16
CA ALA A 63 0.05 -2.22 23.41
C ALA A 63 0.41 -0.90 24.12
N GLY A 64 1.70 -0.58 24.22
CA GLY A 64 2.16 0.67 24.82
C GLY A 64 1.73 1.91 24.05
N PHE A 65 1.76 1.83 22.72
CA PHE A 65 1.27 2.90 21.86
C PHE A 65 -0.25 3.09 21.99
N SER A 66 -1.02 1.99 22.01
CA SER A 66 -2.47 2.00 22.23
C SER A 66 -2.84 2.63 23.57
N GLU A 67 -2.11 2.34 24.64
CA GLU A 67 -2.31 2.97 25.96
C GLU A 67 -2.09 4.48 25.89
N LYS A 68 -1.03 4.93 25.22
CA LYS A 68 -0.73 6.35 25.05
C LYS A 68 -1.79 7.09 24.24
N VAL A 69 -2.23 6.52 23.12
CA VAL A 69 -3.28 7.09 22.28
C VAL A 69 -4.63 7.12 23.03
N SER A 70 -4.94 6.11 23.82
CA SER A 70 -6.21 6.05 24.59
C SER A 70 -6.37 7.17 25.63
N LYS A 71 -5.24 7.74 26.10
CA LYS A 71 -5.27 8.90 27.01
C LYS A 71 -5.75 10.17 26.32
N TRP A 72 -5.51 10.28 25.00
CA TRP A 72 -5.84 11.46 24.19
C TRP A 72 -7.13 11.28 23.40
N ALA A 73 -7.38 10.09 22.88
CA ALA A 73 -8.53 9.75 22.04
C ALA A 73 -9.67 9.17 22.90
N LYS A 74 -10.40 10.03 23.64
CA LYS A 74 -11.50 9.62 24.53
C LYS A 74 -12.86 9.54 23.84
N THR A 75 -13.00 10.13 22.66
CA THR A 75 -14.26 10.20 21.91
C THR A 75 -14.12 9.51 20.56
N GLU A 76 -15.24 9.07 19.95
CA GLU A 76 -15.25 8.50 18.60
C GLU A 76 -14.52 9.40 17.61
N LYS A 77 -14.84 10.68 17.55
CA LYS A 77 -14.19 11.65 16.67
C LYS A 77 -12.67 11.75 16.93
N GLY A 78 -12.26 11.73 18.18
CA GLY A 78 -10.86 11.73 18.55
C GLY A 78 -10.12 10.49 18.06
N VAL A 79 -10.72 9.30 18.16
CA VAL A 79 -10.14 8.05 17.65
C VAL A 79 -10.01 8.08 16.12
N LEU A 80 -11.04 8.56 15.43
CA LEU A 80 -11.03 8.67 13.96
C LEU A 80 -10.00 9.71 13.47
N ALA A 81 -9.87 10.85 14.18
CA ALA A 81 -8.82 11.83 13.89
C ALA A 81 -7.41 11.24 14.08
N TRP A 82 -7.20 10.42 15.12
CA TRP A 82 -5.94 9.71 15.30
C TRP A 82 -5.69 8.67 14.20
N ALA A 83 -6.73 7.99 13.69
CA ALA A 83 -6.60 7.11 12.54
C ALA A 83 -6.05 7.86 11.33
N TRP A 84 -6.60 9.03 11.04
CA TRP A 84 -6.16 9.89 9.94
C TRP A 84 -4.71 10.38 10.13
N TYR A 85 -4.38 10.86 11.34
CA TYR A 85 -3.03 11.33 11.66
C TYR A 85 -1.97 10.22 11.54
N LEU A 86 -2.29 9.02 12.04
CA LEU A 86 -1.41 7.86 11.93
C LEU A 86 -1.23 7.41 10.48
N SER A 87 -2.26 7.57 9.64
CA SER A 87 -2.16 7.29 8.20
C SER A 87 -1.08 8.14 7.54
N ALA A 88 -0.96 9.40 7.95
CA ALA A 88 0.08 10.30 7.42
C ALA A 88 1.50 9.89 7.85
N ILE A 89 1.66 9.11 8.91
CA ILE A 89 2.96 8.60 9.36
C ILE A 89 3.27 7.24 8.73
N THR A 90 2.26 6.38 8.56
CA THR A 90 2.41 4.99 8.12
C THR A 90 2.07 4.79 6.63
N PHE A 91 2.12 5.86 5.84
CA PHE A 91 1.71 5.88 4.43
C PHE A 91 2.54 5.00 3.48
N PHE A 92 3.70 4.52 3.91
CA PHE A 92 4.64 3.78 3.05
C PHE A 92 4.13 2.39 2.61
N ASP A 93 3.23 1.76 3.39
CA ASP A 93 2.58 0.49 3.02
C ASP A 93 1.14 0.44 3.52
N SER A 94 0.19 0.16 2.60
CA SER A 94 -1.24 0.16 2.91
C SER A 94 -1.67 -1.01 3.80
N SER A 95 -1.04 -2.17 3.62
CA SER A 95 -1.38 -3.37 4.39
C SER A 95 -0.90 -3.22 5.82
N PHE A 96 0.36 -2.79 5.99
CA PHE A 96 0.92 -2.48 7.30
C PHE A 96 0.11 -1.42 8.03
N HIS A 97 -0.21 -0.31 7.35
CA HIS A 97 -1.03 0.75 7.93
C HIS A 97 -2.36 0.22 8.44
N THR A 98 -3.10 -0.51 7.59
CA THR A 98 -4.44 -0.99 7.94
C THR A 98 -4.41 -1.94 9.14
N ILE A 99 -3.44 -2.85 9.16
CA ILE A 99 -3.29 -3.83 10.25
C ILE A 99 -2.82 -3.13 11.53
N ALA A 100 -1.72 -2.39 11.47
CA ALA A 100 -1.10 -1.77 12.65
C ALA A 100 -2.04 -0.74 13.30
N VAL A 101 -2.55 0.22 12.51
CA VAL A 101 -3.45 1.27 13.03
C VAL A 101 -4.79 0.68 13.43
N GLY A 102 -5.34 -0.27 12.65
CA GLY A 102 -6.59 -0.96 12.96
C GLY A 102 -6.51 -1.72 14.27
N THR A 103 -5.42 -2.46 14.52
CA THR A 103 -5.21 -3.21 15.76
C THR A 103 -5.12 -2.28 16.97
N VAL A 104 -4.40 -1.16 16.84
CA VAL A 104 -4.26 -0.16 17.92
C VAL A 104 -5.58 0.53 18.24
N LEU A 105 -6.29 1.00 17.21
CA LEU A 105 -7.45 1.88 17.42
C LEU A 105 -8.76 1.14 17.68
N THR A 106 -8.91 -0.11 17.23
CA THR A 106 -10.15 -0.89 17.43
C THR A 106 -10.54 -1.03 18.90
N PRO A 107 -9.66 -1.41 19.83
CA PRO A 107 -10.03 -1.50 21.26
C PRO A 107 -10.36 -0.13 21.87
N ILE A 108 -9.69 0.94 21.43
CA ILE A 108 -9.94 2.30 21.89
C ILE A 108 -11.31 2.76 21.42
N LEU A 109 -11.63 2.50 20.14
CA LEU A 109 -12.93 2.85 19.55
C LEU A 109 -14.08 2.12 20.22
N LYS A 110 -13.91 0.84 20.57
CA LYS A 110 -14.92 0.08 21.35
C LYS A 110 -15.21 0.75 22.70
N LYS A 111 -14.17 1.21 23.40
CA LYS A 111 -14.35 1.95 24.68
C LYS A 111 -15.07 3.28 24.48
N ALA A 112 -14.82 3.96 23.36
CA ALA A 112 -15.49 5.20 22.98
C ALA A 112 -16.89 4.99 22.38
N LYS A 113 -17.38 3.73 22.28
CA LYS A 113 -18.66 3.34 21.69
C LYS A 113 -18.82 3.81 20.22
N GLY A 114 -17.71 3.91 19.49
CA GLY A 114 -17.70 4.33 18.10
C GLY A 114 -17.95 3.18 17.11
N SER A 115 -18.27 3.54 15.86
CA SER A 115 -18.55 2.61 14.76
C SER A 115 -17.25 2.07 14.16
N LYS A 116 -17.16 0.73 14.11
CA LYS A 116 -16.03 0.03 13.47
C LYS A 116 -16.03 0.23 11.96
N GLU A 117 -17.20 0.39 11.37
CA GLU A 117 -17.39 0.60 9.93
C GLU A 117 -16.77 1.93 9.50
N LYS A 118 -16.95 2.98 10.31
CA LYS A 118 -16.30 4.28 10.08
C LYS A 118 -14.77 4.17 10.16
N LEU A 119 -14.25 3.47 11.16
CA LEU A 119 -12.82 3.24 11.27
C LEU A 119 -12.28 2.47 10.07
N ALA A 120 -12.94 1.39 9.67
CA ALA A 120 -12.56 0.59 8.52
C ALA A 120 -12.58 1.42 7.22
N PHE A 121 -13.59 2.28 7.06
CA PHE A 121 -13.68 3.19 5.92
C PHE A 121 -12.50 4.17 5.90
N ILE A 122 -12.22 4.86 7.00
CA ILE A 122 -11.11 5.80 7.11
C ILE A 122 -9.77 5.11 6.81
N LEU A 123 -9.50 3.96 7.44
CA LEU A 123 -8.27 3.21 7.21
C LEU A 123 -8.12 2.79 5.75
N SER A 124 -9.18 2.31 5.11
CA SER A 124 -9.16 1.90 3.71
C SER A 124 -8.92 3.08 2.77
N VAL A 125 -9.58 4.21 3.02
CA VAL A 125 -9.45 5.38 2.17
C VAL A 125 -8.11 6.05 2.36
N THR A 126 -7.68 6.29 3.59
CA THR A 126 -6.42 7.02 3.85
C THR A 126 -5.19 6.20 3.46
N SER A 127 -5.18 4.90 3.68
CA SER A 127 -4.02 4.05 3.37
C SER A 127 -3.64 4.08 1.89
N LEU A 128 -4.61 3.94 1.01
CA LEU A 128 -4.38 3.92 -0.44
C LEU A 128 -4.11 5.31 -1.01
N GLN A 129 -4.88 6.32 -0.58
CA GLN A 129 -4.80 7.63 -1.18
C GLN A 129 -3.50 8.36 -0.81
N LEU A 130 -3.03 8.22 0.41
CA LEU A 130 -1.77 8.83 0.84
C LEU A 130 -0.56 8.23 0.12
N ILE A 131 -0.54 6.93 -0.14
CA ILE A 131 0.50 6.27 -0.95
C ILE A 131 0.55 6.85 -2.37
N LEU A 132 -0.61 7.16 -2.95
CA LEU A 132 -0.72 7.72 -4.29
C LEU A 132 -0.33 9.21 -4.36
N LEU A 133 -0.56 9.95 -3.28
CA LEU A 133 -0.34 11.40 -3.23
C LEU A 133 1.05 11.79 -2.74
N ILE A 134 1.69 10.94 -1.95
CA ILE A 134 3.04 11.19 -1.42
C ILE A 134 4.06 10.44 -2.29
N PRO A 135 4.74 11.12 -3.24
CA PRO A 135 5.67 10.46 -4.16
C PRO A 135 7.04 10.24 -3.49
N ILE A 136 7.06 9.60 -2.32
CA ILE A 136 8.29 9.36 -1.55
C ILE A 136 8.28 7.92 -1.01
N ALA A 137 9.32 7.16 -1.34
CA ALA A 137 9.68 5.89 -0.70
C ALA A 137 8.54 4.84 -0.57
N THR A 138 7.60 4.80 -1.52
CA THR A 138 6.54 3.79 -1.55
C THR A 138 6.81 2.75 -2.64
N SER A 139 6.38 1.50 -2.42
CA SER A 139 6.45 0.44 -3.43
C SER A 139 5.67 0.79 -4.69
N TYR A 140 4.55 1.51 -4.53
CA TYR A 140 3.76 2.03 -5.66
C TYR A 140 4.56 3.00 -6.53
N LEU A 141 5.30 3.91 -5.92
CA LEU A 141 6.14 4.87 -6.65
C LEU A 141 7.20 4.15 -7.47
N GLY A 142 7.89 3.16 -6.89
CA GLY A 142 8.88 2.34 -7.59
C GLY A 142 8.29 1.65 -8.82
N TYR A 143 7.11 1.04 -8.65
CA TYR A 143 6.38 0.42 -9.76
C TYR A 143 6.02 1.43 -10.86
N MET A 144 5.48 2.59 -10.52
CA MET A 144 5.13 3.64 -11.49
C MET A 144 6.34 4.20 -12.22
N ILE A 145 7.47 4.42 -11.52
CA ILE A 145 8.73 4.85 -12.14
C ILE A 145 9.19 3.81 -13.17
N THR A 146 9.14 2.53 -12.83
CA THR A 146 9.54 1.45 -13.74
C THR A 146 8.66 1.42 -14.98
N LEU A 147 7.34 1.53 -14.83
CA LEU A 147 6.40 1.62 -15.96
C LEU A 147 6.70 2.81 -16.87
N VAL A 148 6.87 4.00 -16.29
CA VAL A 148 7.18 5.21 -17.05
C VAL A 148 8.52 5.07 -17.73
N THR A 149 9.57 4.61 -17.03
CA THR A 149 10.92 4.41 -17.60
C THR A 149 10.89 3.48 -18.81
N ASN A 150 10.16 2.37 -18.73
CA ASN A 150 10.05 1.42 -19.83
C ASN A 150 9.31 1.99 -21.04
N ASN A 151 8.39 2.92 -20.82
CA ASN A 151 7.64 3.56 -21.91
C ASN A 151 8.34 4.78 -22.53
N ILE A 152 9.22 5.47 -21.79
CA ILE A 152 9.96 6.65 -22.32
C ILE A 152 11.27 6.29 -23.00
N LYS A 153 11.81 5.08 -22.81
CA LYS A 153 13.08 4.63 -23.42
C LYS A 153 13.17 4.85 -24.95
N ASN A 154 12.04 4.85 -25.64
CA ASN A 154 11.94 4.99 -27.09
C ASN A 154 11.36 6.36 -27.52
N ARG A 155 11.29 7.33 -26.61
CA ARG A 155 10.74 8.67 -26.89
C ARG A 155 11.74 9.74 -26.46
N GLU A 156 11.81 10.83 -27.21
CA GLU A 156 12.60 12.01 -26.87
C GLU A 156 11.95 12.78 -25.71
N VAL A 157 11.96 12.19 -24.50
CA VAL A 157 11.47 12.80 -23.29
C VAL A 157 12.65 13.26 -22.46
N THR A 158 12.77 14.55 -22.25
CA THR A 158 13.84 15.20 -21.48
C THR A 158 13.65 15.09 -19.96
N GLU A 159 12.44 14.77 -19.50
CA GLU A 159 12.15 14.67 -18.07
C GLU A 159 12.44 13.29 -17.51
N THR A 160 12.90 13.27 -16.26
CA THR A 160 13.11 12.01 -15.51
C THR A 160 11.77 11.33 -15.21
N ALA A 161 11.71 10.00 -15.26
CA ALA A 161 10.49 9.24 -14.95
C ALA A 161 9.88 9.62 -13.58
N TYR A 162 10.74 9.88 -12.58
CA TYR A 162 10.30 10.37 -11.26
C TYR A 162 9.54 11.70 -11.35
N LEU A 163 10.04 12.67 -12.10
CA LEU A 163 9.39 13.98 -12.24
C LEU A 163 8.02 13.86 -12.93
N ILE A 164 7.91 12.98 -13.92
CA ILE A 164 6.64 12.72 -14.61
C ILE A 164 5.62 12.17 -13.62
N VAL A 165 6.01 11.16 -12.82
CA VAL A 165 5.13 10.57 -11.79
C VAL A 165 4.79 11.61 -10.72
N ALA A 166 5.75 12.37 -10.21
CA ALA A 166 5.51 13.40 -9.20
C ALA A 166 4.56 14.51 -9.69
N LYS A 167 4.70 14.94 -10.94
CA LYS A 167 3.77 15.91 -11.56
C LYS A 167 2.36 15.32 -11.74
N SER A 168 2.24 14.03 -12.03
CA SER A 168 0.94 13.37 -12.20
C SER A 168 0.11 13.30 -10.91
N VAL A 169 0.74 13.41 -9.73
CA VAL A 169 0.06 13.44 -8.44
C VAL A 169 -0.96 14.57 -8.35
N LEU A 170 -0.64 15.75 -8.89
CA LEU A 170 -1.55 16.91 -8.89
C LEU A 170 -2.85 16.64 -9.68
N TRP A 171 -2.79 15.75 -10.67
CA TRP A 171 -3.92 15.39 -11.53
C TRP A 171 -4.68 14.15 -11.02
N ASN A 172 -4.30 13.61 -9.87
CA ASN A 172 -4.99 12.48 -9.26
C ASN A 172 -6.22 12.94 -8.46
N PHE A 173 -7.22 13.46 -9.19
CA PHE A 173 -8.45 14.02 -8.59
C PHE A 173 -9.20 13.02 -7.72
N PHE A 174 -9.17 11.73 -8.08
CA PHE A 174 -9.82 10.69 -7.28
C PHE A 174 -9.24 10.64 -5.87
N SER A 175 -7.91 10.61 -5.74
CA SER A 175 -7.25 10.55 -4.45
C SER A 175 -7.51 11.80 -3.60
N TRP A 176 -7.48 12.97 -4.22
CA TRP A 176 -7.80 14.23 -3.54
C TRP A 176 -9.24 14.27 -3.02
N THR A 177 -10.21 13.88 -3.86
CA THR A 177 -11.63 13.88 -3.47
C THR A 177 -11.93 12.83 -2.40
N MET A 178 -11.30 11.67 -2.45
CA MET A 178 -11.47 10.62 -1.43
C MET A 178 -10.88 11.03 -0.08
N LEU A 179 -9.72 11.69 -0.07
CA LEU A 179 -9.17 12.24 1.18
C LEU A 179 -10.06 13.31 1.78
N ALA A 180 -10.54 14.26 0.99
CA ALA A 180 -11.47 15.28 1.46
C ALA A 180 -12.73 14.67 2.07
N ARG A 181 -13.28 13.61 1.44
CA ARG A 181 -14.47 12.91 1.96
C ARG A 181 -14.19 12.08 3.22
N SER A 182 -12.95 11.70 3.47
CA SER A 182 -12.60 10.93 4.68
C SER A 182 -12.62 11.75 5.97
N GLU A 183 -12.68 13.09 5.85
CA GLU A 183 -12.75 14.02 7.00
C GLU A 183 -14.20 14.27 7.48
N GLU A 184 -15.22 13.99 6.65
CA GLU A 184 -16.64 14.11 6.99
C GLU A 184 -17.16 12.89 7.79
#